data_93766d35f68d71f8ecff4abd7fe41fb6
#
_entry.id   93766d35f68d71f8ecff4abd7fe41fb6
#
_cell.length_a   1.000
_cell.length_b   1.000
_cell.length_c   1.000
_cell.angle_alpha   90.00
_cell.angle_beta   90.00
_cell.angle_gamma   90.00
#
_symmetry.space_group_name_H-M   'P 1'
#
loop_
_entity.id
_entity.type
_entity.pdbx_description
1 polymer ?
#
loop_
_entity_poly.entity_id
_entity_poly.type
_entity_poly.pdbx_seq_one_letter_code
_entity_poly.pdbx_strand_id
1 'polypeptide(L)'
;MTTALLTHPDCLKHVTPPGHPEQVARLERVLVALEPMDLLRTAAPLAVEDDLLRIHPQSHLDSLRAALPAAGYAGLDGDTFLSPGSLEAAYRGAGAAVKAVDMVISGAVQNAFCAIRPPGHHAESETPMGFCLLGNAALAAKHALDHHGLDRVAVVDFDVHHGNGTQELLYDEGRVLLIASQQMPLWPGSGGIDETGVFDTVVNMPLAPGSGGVAMRRAYEAQAFPRLEAFQPELIIISAGFDAHHADPLAGLNWSTDDFRWLTMRLCALAGGLCKGRVV
;
A
#
# COMPACT_ATOMS: atom_id res chain seq x y z
N MET A 1 7.83 -20.58 9.98
CA MET A 1 6.91 -19.82 9.11
C MET A 1 7.76 -19.11 8.08
N THR A 2 7.45 -19.24 6.80
CA THR A 2 8.26 -18.63 5.73
C THR A 2 7.62 -17.33 5.28
N THR A 3 8.37 -16.24 5.30
CA THR A 3 7.98 -14.95 4.73
C THR A 3 8.65 -14.76 3.38
N ALA A 4 7.89 -14.43 2.33
CA ALA A 4 8.46 -14.04 1.05
C ALA A 4 8.85 -12.56 1.06
N LEU A 5 9.99 -12.25 0.42
CA LEU A 5 10.37 -10.88 0.06
C LEU A 5 10.32 -10.76 -1.47
N LEU A 6 9.41 -9.95 -1.97
CA LEU A 6 9.29 -9.65 -3.40
C LEU A 6 9.91 -8.28 -3.71
N THR A 7 10.85 -8.25 -4.63
CA THR A 7 11.50 -7.03 -5.10
C THR A 7 12.10 -7.25 -6.49
N HIS A 8 12.51 -6.18 -7.17
CA HIS A 8 13.23 -6.27 -8.45
C HIS A 8 14.15 -5.07 -8.61
N PRO A 9 15.33 -5.22 -9.25
CA PRO A 9 16.23 -4.10 -9.55
C PRO A 9 15.58 -2.96 -10.36
N ASP A 10 14.56 -3.26 -11.16
CA ASP A 10 13.84 -2.24 -11.92
C ASP A 10 13.15 -1.22 -11.01
N CYS A 11 12.76 -1.58 -9.78
CA CYS A 11 12.21 -0.66 -8.80
C CYS A 11 13.20 0.48 -8.42
N LEU A 12 14.49 0.28 -8.62
CA LEU A 12 15.52 1.32 -8.42
C LEU A 12 15.68 2.25 -9.63
N LYS A 13 15.09 1.91 -10.79
CA LYS A 13 15.14 2.72 -12.00
C LYS A 13 14.10 3.85 -12.01
N HIS A 14 13.13 3.83 -11.12
CA HIS A 14 12.25 4.97 -10.90
C HIS A 14 13.03 6.06 -10.16
N VAL A 15 13.51 7.03 -10.91
CA VAL A 15 14.36 8.13 -10.40
C VAL A 15 13.53 9.40 -10.37
N THR A 16 13.54 10.09 -9.23
CA THR A 16 12.86 11.37 -9.01
C THR A 16 13.85 12.51 -9.03
N PRO A 17 13.42 13.77 -9.19
CA PRO A 17 14.30 14.93 -9.15
C PRO A 17 15.15 14.99 -7.87
N PRO A 18 16.38 15.57 -7.92
CA PRO A 18 17.22 15.72 -6.74
C PRO A 18 16.49 16.43 -5.59
N GLY A 19 16.59 15.89 -4.38
CA GLY A 19 15.92 16.43 -3.20
C GLY A 19 14.47 16.00 -3.01
N HIS A 20 13.92 15.23 -3.93
CA HIS A 20 12.59 14.66 -3.79
C HIS A 20 12.53 13.67 -2.61
N PRO A 21 11.47 13.71 -1.76
CA PRO A 21 11.38 12.82 -0.59
C PRO A 21 11.24 11.34 -0.98
N GLU A 22 10.50 11.03 -2.05
CA GLU A 22 10.40 9.68 -2.61
C GLU A 22 11.59 9.45 -3.56
N GLN A 23 12.63 8.78 -3.08
CA GLN A 23 13.89 8.60 -3.80
C GLN A 23 14.42 7.17 -3.71
N VAL A 24 15.29 6.81 -4.65
CA VAL A 24 15.89 5.46 -4.77
C VAL A 24 16.51 4.98 -3.46
N ALA A 25 17.21 5.87 -2.75
CA ALA A 25 17.89 5.54 -1.49
C ALA A 25 16.97 4.97 -0.41
N ARG A 26 15.65 5.27 -0.44
CA ARG A 26 14.68 4.68 0.50
C ARG A 26 14.62 3.15 0.33
N LEU A 27 14.42 2.67 -0.89
CA LEU A 27 14.36 1.23 -1.17
C LEU A 27 15.71 0.56 -0.94
N GLU A 28 16.83 1.20 -1.33
CA GLU A 28 18.17 0.67 -1.06
C GLU A 28 18.38 0.41 0.42
N ARG A 29 17.98 1.35 1.30
CA ARG A 29 18.09 1.19 2.75
C ARG A 29 17.19 0.08 3.30
N VAL A 30 15.98 -0.07 2.79
CA VAL A 30 15.09 -1.17 3.15
C VAL A 30 15.72 -2.51 2.77
N LEU A 31 16.25 -2.64 1.55
CA LEU A 31 16.88 -3.88 1.08
C LEU A 31 18.11 -4.26 1.91
N VAL A 32 18.95 -3.28 2.28
CA VAL A 32 20.09 -3.51 3.18
C VAL A 32 19.63 -3.98 4.56
N ALA A 33 18.58 -3.38 5.12
CA ALA A 33 18.04 -3.79 6.42
C ALA A 33 17.44 -5.22 6.40
N LEU A 34 16.91 -5.64 5.26
CA LEU A 34 16.34 -6.98 5.07
C LEU A 34 17.38 -8.05 4.68
N GLU A 35 18.61 -7.66 4.34
CA GLU A 35 19.65 -8.61 3.89
C GLU A 35 19.93 -9.73 4.89
N PRO A 36 20.10 -9.45 6.21
CA PRO A 36 20.40 -10.49 7.20
C PRO A 36 19.21 -11.37 7.58
N MET A 37 18.01 -11.07 7.10
CA MET A 37 16.80 -11.82 7.47
C MET A 37 16.63 -13.07 6.61
N ASP A 38 16.20 -14.16 7.25
CA ASP A 38 15.86 -15.42 6.57
C ASP A 38 14.50 -15.29 5.88
N LEU A 39 14.53 -14.86 4.62
CA LEU A 39 13.37 -14.56 3.78
C LEU A 39 13.46 -15.35 2.46
N LEU A 40 12.34 -15.86 1.98
CA LEU A 40 12.23 -16.41 0.63
C LEU A 40 12.26 -15.29 -0.40
N ARG A 41 13.43 -15.00 -0.95
CA ARG A 41 13.63 -13.92 -1.92
C ARG A 41 13.09 -14.31 -3.29
N THR A 42 12.16 -13.52 -3.79
CA THR A 42 11.46 -13.76 -5.06
C THR A 42 11.54 -12.50 -5.93
N ALA A 43 11.95 -12.67 -7.18
CA ALA A 43 11.92 -11.56 -8.13
C ALA A 43 10.46 -11.17 -8.43
N ALA A 44 10.13 -9.89 -8.29
CA ALA A 44 8.82 -9.37 -8.64
C ALA A 44 8.60 -9.49 -10.16
N PRO A 45 7.55 -10.18 -10.63
CA PRO A 45 7.22 -10.19 -12.05
C PRO A 45 6.73 -8.81 -12.50
N LEU A 46 6.66 -8.59 -13.81
CA LEU A 46 5.86 -7.48 -14.34
C LEU A 46 4.38 -7.85 -14.23
N ALA A 47 3.55 -6.92 -13.80
CA ALA A 47 2.11 -7.09 -13.88
C ALA A 47 1.67 -7.26 -15.34
N VAL A 48 0.70 -8.11 -15.57
CA VAL A 48 0.03 -8.19 -16.87
C VAL A 48 -1.06 -7.12 -16.95
N GLU A 49 -1.34 -6.64 -18.15
CA GLU A 49 -2.27 -5.53 -18.35
C GLU A 49 -3.69 -5.88 -17.87
N ASP A 50 -4.13 -7.12 -18.09
CA ASP A 50 -5.43 -7.61 -17.62
C ASP A 50 -5.61 -7.51 -16.09
N ASP A 51 -4.53 -7.63 -15.32
CA ASP A 51 -4.61 -7.41 -13.87
C ASP A 51 -4.79 -5.92 -13.55
N LEU A 52 -4.04 -5.04 -14.23
CA LEU A 52 -4.13 -3.59 -14.03
C LEU A 52 -5.52 -3.04 -14.39
N LEU A 53 -6.16 -3.60 -15.41
CA LEU A 53 -7.51 -3.22 -15.84
C LEU A 53 -8.62 -3.57 -14.83
N ARG A 54 -8.29 -4.27 -13.74
CA ARG A 54 -9.22 -4.48 -12.61
C ARG A 54 -9.48 -3.21 -11.80
N ILE A 55 -8.53 -2.27 -11.84
CA ILE A 55 -8.56 -1.06 -11.01
C ILE A 55 -8.32 0.22 -11.81
N HIS A 56 -7.65 0.17 -12.93
CA HIS A 56 -7.37 1.32 -13.77
C HIS A 56 -7.92 1.09 -15.17
N PRO A 57 -8.63 2.06 -15.79
CA PRO A 57 -9.05 1.94 -17.18
C PRO A 57 -7.84 2.05 -18.12
N GLN A 58 -8.03 1.59 -19.37
CA GLN A 58 -7.00 1.65 -20.41
C GLN A 58 -6.46 3.08 -20.62
N SER A 59 -7.34 4.10 -20.51
CA SER A 59 -6.97 5.51 -20.62
C SER A 59 -5.88 5.93 -19.62
N HIS A 60 -5.94 5.42 -18.38
CA HIS A 60 -4.90 5.69 -17.38
C HIS A 60 -3.55 5.08 -17.78
N LEU A 61 -3.53 3.81 -18.19
CA LEU A 61 -2.32 3.14 -18.62
C LEU A 61 -1.70 3.81 -19.86
N ASP A 62 -2.53 4.22 -20.80
CA ASP A 62 -2.10 4.91 -22.01
C ASP A 62 -1.58 6.32 -21.70
N SER A 63 -2.19 7.03 -20.75
CA SER A 63 -1.71 8.35 -20.31
C SER A 63 -0.32 8.27 -19.66
N LEU A 64 -0.08 7.28 -18.81
CA LEU A 64 1.24 7.04 -18.22
C LEU A 64 2.30 6.69 -19.28
N ARG A 65 1.94 5.87 -20.28
CA ARG A 65 2.85 5.54 -21.40
C ARG A 65 3.18 6.77 -22.22
N ALA A 66 2.18 7.59 -22.54
CA ALA A 66 2.35 8.80 -23.33
C ALA A 66 3.19 9.87 -22.61
N ALA A 67 3.11 9.93 -21.29
CA ALA A 67 3.87 10.87 -20.47
C ALA A 67 5.31 10.41 -20.17
N LEU A 68 5.69 9.17 -20.52
CA LEU A 68 7.00 8.62 -20.18
C LEU A 68 8.12 9.37 -20.94
N PRO A 69 9.07 10.03 -20.25
CA PRO A 69 10.13 10.76 -20.92
C PRO A 69 11.20 9.82 -21.46
N ALA A 70 11.81 10.16 -22.61
CA ALA A 70 12.96 9.45 -23.13
C ALA A 70 14.24 9.69 -22.31
N ALA A 71 14.33 10.81 -21.58
CA ALA A 71 15.41 11.17 -20.69
C ALA A 71 14.93 12.22 -19.67
N GLY A 72 15.61 12.31 -18.53
CA GLY A 72 15.28 13.26 -17.46
C GLY A 72 13.98 12.90 -16.75
N TYR A 73 13.15 13.90 -16.48
CA TYR A 73 11.92 13.77 -15.69
C TYR A 73 10.75 14.42 -16.42
N ALA A 74 9.55 13.82 -16.26
CA ALA A 74 8.27 14.43 -16.62
C ALA A 74 7.41 14.52 -15.35
N GLY A 75 6.91 15.72 -15.01
CA GLY A 75 5.95 15.91 -13.92
C GLY A 75 4.54 15.54 -14.40
N LEU A 76 3.84 14.75 -13.59
CA LEU A 76 2.41 14.45 -13.79
C LEU A 76 1.56 15.44 -13.01
N ASP A 77 2.05 15.86 -11.84
CA ASP A 77 1.51 16.93 -11.03
C ASP A 77 2.65 17.69 -10.31
N GLY A 78 2.38 18.33 -9.18
CA GLY A 78 3.36 19.14 -8.43
C GLY A 78 4.50 18.34 -7.80
N ASP A 79 4.28 17.04 -7.55
CA ASP A 79 5.22 16.18 -6.83
C ASP A 79 5.30 14.73 -7.34
N THR A 80 4.54 14.38 -8.37
CA THR A 80 4.56 13.05 -8.98
C THR A 80 5.32 13.08 -10.31
N PHE A 81 6.41 12.32 -10.40
CA PHE A 81 7.32 12.37 -11.54
C PHE A 81 7.50 11.01 -12.21
N LEU A 82 7.73 11.06 -13.53
CA LEU A 82 8.21 9.94 -14.32
C LEU A 82 9.66 10.15 -14.73
N SER A 83 10.41 9.06 -14.77
CA SER A 83 11.70 8.94 -15.44
C SER A 83 11.64 7.74 -16.41
N PRO A 84 12.61 7.51 -17.31
CA PRO A 84 12.53 6.43 -18.30
C PRO A 84 12.24 5.04 -17.74
N GLY A 85 12.66 4.75 -16.49
CA GLY A 85 12.43 3.47 -15.82
C GLY A 85 11.18 3.40 -14.94
N SER A 86 10.39 4.48 -14.84
CA SER A 86 9.29 4.58 -13.87
C SER A 86 8.15 3.61 -14.16
N LEU A 87 7.79 3.46 -15.41
CA LEU A 87 6.68 2.58 -15.80
C LEU A 87 7.03 1.11 -15.55
N GLU A 88 8.24 0.69 -15.92
CA GLU A 88 8.73 -0.67 -15.63
C GLU A 88 8.73 -0.94 -14.11
N ALA A 89 9.22 0.01 -13.32
CA ALA A 89 9.21 -0.08 -11.86
C ALA A 89 7.78 -0.20 -11.30
N ALA A 90 6.82 0.59 -11.79
CA ALA A 90 5.43 0.54 -11.39
C ALA A 90 4.80 -0.84 -11.72
N TYR A 91 5.05 -1.37 -12.91
CA TYR A 91 4.60 -2.71 -13.28
C TYR A 91 5.23 -3.81 -12.42
N ARG A 92 6.50 -3.66 -11.97
CA ARG A 92 7.12 -4.57 -10.98
C ARG A 92 6.43 -4.47 -9.62
N GLY A 93 6.09 -3.27 -9.18
CA GLY A 93 5.35 -3.05 -7.93
C GLY A 93 3.98 -3.72 -7.94
N ALA A 94 3.20 -3.48 -8.96
CA ALA A 94 1.90 -4.12 -9.19
C ALA A 94 2.02 -5.65 -9.30
N GLY A 95 2.98 -6.14 -10.09
CA GLY A 95 3.24 -7.58 -10.24
C GLY A 95 3.72 -8.24 -8.94
N ALA A 96 4.47 -7.53 -8.10
CA ALA A 96 4.83 -8.02 -6.77
C ALA A 96 3.59 -8.22 -5.89
N ALA A 97 2.67 -7.25 -5.89
CA ALA A 97 1.44 -7.30 -5.10
C ALA A 97 0.55 -8.50 -5.52
N VAL A 98 0.34 -8.69 -6.82
CA VAL A 98 -0.38 -9.85 -7.38
C VAL A 98 0.31 -11.16 -6.99
N LYS A 99 1.62 -11.27 -7.23
CA LYS A 99 2.39 -12.49 -6.93
C LYS A 99 2.43 -12.81 -5.44
N ALA A 100 2.49 -11.81 -4.57
CA ALA A 100 2.44 -12.00 -3.12
C ALA A 100 1.12 -12.65 -2.70
N VAL A 101 0.00 -12.18 -3.24
CA VAL A 101 -1.33 -12.78 -3.02
C VAL A 101 -1.34 -14.24 -3.47
N ASP A 102 -0.85 -14.55 -4.68
CA ASP A 102 -0.78 -15.92 -5.19
C ASP A 102 0.01 -16.85 -4.25
N MET A 103 1.18 -16.39 -3.78
CA MET A 103 2.04 -17.19 -2.92
C MET A 103 1.41 -17.45 -1.54
N VAL A 104 0.72 -16.45 -0.99
CA VAL A 104 0.07 -16.54 0.32
C VAL A 104 -1.20 -17.40 0.23
N ILE A 105 -2.03 -17.21 -0.78
CA ILE A 105 -3.28 -17.97 -0.94
C ILE A 105 -3.02 -19.43 -1.27
N SER A 106 -2.03 -19.73 -2.12
CA SER A 106 -1.64 -21.12 -2.41
C SER A 106 -0.97 -21.82 -1.23
N GLY A 107 -0.58 -21.07 -0.18
CA GLY A 107 0.15 -21.63 0.97
C GLY A 107 1.64 -21.91 0.68
N ALA A 108 2.19 -21.42 -0.42
CA ALA A 108 3.62 -21.48 -0.71
C ALA A 108 4.45 -20.73 0.35
N VAL A 109 3.90 -19.65 0.88
CA VAL A 109 4.41 -18.91 2.05
C VAL A 109 3.25 -18.52 2.96
N GLN A 110 3.55 -18.19 4.21
CA GLN A 110 2.51 -17.74 5.14
C GLN A 110 2.17 -16.28 4.96
N ASN A 111 3.17 -15.46 4.72
CA ASN A 111 3.03 -14.02 4.47
C ASN A 111 4.09 -13.55 3.49
N ALA A 112 3.91 -12.34 2.97
CA ALA A 112 4.81 -11.75 2.01
C ALA A 112 5.05 -10.27 2.31
N PHE A 113 6.22 -9.76 1.96
CA PHE A 113 6.58 -8.36 2.00
C PHE A 113 7.05 -7.91 0.60
N CYS A 114 6.39 -6.90 0.05
CA CYS A 114 6.74 -6.30 -1.23
C CYS A 114 7.61 -5.06 -1.00
N ALA A 115 8.92 -5.18 -1.21
CA ALA A 115 9.86 -4.06 -1.16
C ALA A 115 9.98 -3.45 -2.55
N ILE A 116 9.11 -2.51 -2.85
CA ILE A 116 8.88 -1.96 -4.18
C ILE A 116 8.86 -0.42 -4.19
N ARG A 117 9.03 0.16 -5.35
CA ARG A 117 8.83 1.57 -5.72
C ARG A 117 8.37 1.61 -7.18
N PRO A 118 7.56 2.61 -7.57
CA PRO A 118 6.92 3.68 -6.78
C PRO A 118 5.83 3.17 -5.81
N PRO A 119 5.35 4.03 -4.86
CA PRO A 119 4.21 3.71 -4.01
C PRO A 119 2.90 3.66 -4.81
N GLY A 120 1.74 3.39 -4.14
CA GLY A 120 0.51 3.15 -4.89
C GLY A 120 -0.78 3.68 -4.28
N HIS A 121 -0.82 4.02 -2.99
CA HIS A 121 -2.10 4.26 -2.30
C HIS A 121 -2.80 5.58 -2.66
N HIS A 122 -2.11 6.50 -3.32
CA HIS A 122 -2.71 7.74 -3.83
C HIS A 122 -3.15 7.66 -5.30
N ALA A 123 -2.75 6.63 -6.04
CA ALA A 123 -3.18 6.48 -7.44
C ALA A 123 -4.69 6.18 -7.50
N GLU A 124 -5.46 7.14 -7.99
CA GLU A 124 -6.89 6.99 -8.28
C GLU A 124 -7.10 6.26 -9.61
N SER A 125 -8.32 5.98 -9.99
CA SER A 125 -8.61 5.19 -11.20
C SER A 125 -7.96 5.76 -12.46
N GLU A 126 -7.97 7.08 -12.62
CA GLU A 126 -7.40 7.78 -13.78
C GLU A 126 -6.39 8.89 -13.43
N THR A 127 -6.09 9.07 -12.14
CA THR A 127 -5.21 10.16 -11.67
C THR A 127 -4.00 9.62 -10.91
N PRO A 128 -2.80 9.64 -11.51
CA PRO A 128 -1.56 9.42 -10.78
C PRO A 128 -1.26 10.66 -9.93
N MET A 129 -1.01 10.49 -8.64
CA MET A 129 -0.71 11.58 -7.72
C MET A 129 0.01 11.08 -6.46
N GLY A 130 0.58 11.99 -5.66
CA GLY A 130 1.24 11.63 -4.41
C GLY A 130 2.33 10.57 -4.59
N PHE A 131 3.17 10.74 -5.60
CA PHE A 131 4.25 9.81 -6.00
C PHE A 131 3.75 8.47 -6.58
N CYS A 132 2.43 8.22 -6.59
CA CYS A 132 1.81 6.94 -6.95
C CYS A 132 1.38 6.91 -8.41
N LEU A 133 1.67 5.80 -9.09
CA LEU A 133 1.32 5.58 -10.49
C LEU A 133 0.21 4.54 -10.66
N LEU A 134 0.25 3.46 -9.89
CA LEU A 134 -0.69 2.33 -9.93
C LEU A 134 -1.08 1.94 -8.51
N GLY A 135 -2.35 1.60 -8.27
CA GLY A 135 -2.92 1.27 -6.97
C GLY A 135 -2.56 -0.14 -6.48
N ASN A 136 -1.33 -0.37 -6.03
CA ASN A 136 -0.79 -1.70 -5.70
C ASN A 136 -1.64 -2.46 -4.68
N ALA A 137 -2.08 -1.84 -3.58
CA ALA A 137 -2.87 -2.48 -2.53
C ALA A 137 -4.30 -2.78 -3.00
N ALA A 138 -4.93 -1.85 -3.73
CA ALA A 138 -6.24 -2.08 -4.33
C ALA A 138 -6.20 -3.21 -5.37
N LEU A 139 -5.15 -3.26 -6.20
CA LEU A 139 -4.94 -4.35 -7.15
C LEU A 139 -4.82 -5.71 -6.44
N ALA A 140 -4.01 -5.78 -5.38
CA ALA A 140 -3.86 -7.00 -4.60
C ALA A 140 -5.22 -7.47 -4.03
N ALA A 141 -6.04 -6.55 -3.52
CA ALA A 141 -7.37 -6.87 -3.00
C ALA A 141 -8.30 -7.38 -4.11
N LYS A 142 -8.39 -6.68 -5.25
CA LYS A 142 -9.20 -7.11 -6.40
C LYS A 142 -8.73 -8.43 -6.98
N HIS A 143 -7.41 -8.67 -7.06
CA HIS A 143 -6.86 -9.94 -7.51
C HIS A 143 -7.24 -11.09 -6.57
N ALA A 144 -7.17 -10.88 -5.25
CA ALA A 144 -7.58 -11.88 -4.27
C ALA A 144 -9.08 -12.23 -4.39
N LEU A 145 -9.93 -11.25 -4.62
CA LEU A 145 -11.37 -11.46 -4.81
C LEU A 145 -11.69 -12.14 -6.13
N ASP A 146 -11.21 -11.58 -7.25
CA ASP A 146 -11.70 -11.91 -8.58
C ASP A 146 -10.96 -13.08 -9.23
N HIS A 147 -9.68 -13.30 -8.87
CA HIS A 147 -8.88 -14.42 -9.39
C HIS A 147 -8.90 -15.62 -8.44
N HIS A 148 -8.77 -15.39 -7.13
CA HIS A 148 -8.76 -16.47 -6.13
C HIS A 148 -10.14 -16.76 -5.53
N GLY A 149 -11.15 -15.95 -5.83
CA GLY A 149 -12.52 -16.18 -5.37
C GLY A 149 -12.71 -16.00 -3.86
N LEU A 150 -11.92 -15.13 -3.23
CA LEU A 150 -12.16 -14.79 -1.83
C LEU A 150 -13.43 -13.95 -1.70
N ASP A 151 -14.15 -14.12 -0.61
CA ASP A 151 -15.36 -13.34 -0.32
C ASP A 151 -15.06 -12.05 0.45
N ARG A 152 -13.99 -12.01 1.23
CA ARG A 152 -13.66 -10.88 2.12
C ARG A 152 -12.16 -10.66 2.23
N VAL A 153 -11.73 -9.45 1.89
CA VAL A 153 -10.33 -8.99 2.02
C VAL A 153 -10.29 -7.73 2.87
N ALA A 154 -9.34 -7.59 3.77
CA ALA A 154 -9.11 -6.34 4.47
C ALA A 154 -7.84 -5.66 3.94
N VAL A 155 -7.91 -4.34 3.74
CA VAL A 155 -6.76 -3.48 3.47
C VAL A 155 -6.59 -2.57 4.68
N VAL A 156 -5.41 -2.55 5.28
CA VAL A 156 -5.06 -1.67 6.41
C VAL A 156 -3.95 -0.75 5.96
N ASP A 157 -4.24 0.54 5.86
CA ASP A 157 -3.30 1.59 5.50
C ASP A 157 -2.90 2.37 6.74
N PHE A 158 -1.60 2.45 7.01
CA PHE A 158 -1.07 3.21 8.13
C PHE A 158 -0.05 4.28 7.70
N ASP A 159 -0.03 4.64 6.43
CA ASP A 159 0.65 5.83 5.96
C ASP A 159 0.08 7.07 6.68
N VAL A 160 0.90 8.10 6.86
CA VAL A 160 0.46 9.34 7.52
C VAL A 160 -0.53 10.14 6.67
N HIS A 161 -0.48 9.96 5.35
CA HIS A 161 -1.42 10.55 4.40
C HIS A 161 -2.63 9.62 4.18
N HIS A 162 -3.77 10.20 3.94
CA HIS A 162 -4.93 9.40 3.54
C HIS A 162 -4.70 8.75 2.17
N GLY A 163 -4.89 7.44 2.09
CA GLY A 163 -4.79 6.66 0.84
C GLY A 163 -6.03 6.86 -0.05
N ASN A 164 -6.20 8.09 -0.57
CA ASN A 164 -7.37 8.49 -1.37
C ASN A 164 -7.57 7.60 -2.60
N GLY A 165 -6.50 7.18 -3.27
CA GLY A 165 -6.57 6.28 -4.42
C GLY A 165 -7.06 4.89 -4.03
N THR A 166 -6.53 4.31 -2.95
CA THR A 166 -7.03 3.03 -2.45
C THR A 166 -8.51 3.13 -2.06
N GLN A 167 -8.91 4.23 -1.40
CA GLN A 167 -10.30 4.46 -1.04
C GLN A 167 -11.19 4.60 -2.27
N GLU A 168 -10.82 5.41 -3.25
CA GLU A 168 -11.60 5.61 -4.48
C GLU A 168 -11.78 4.31 -5.24
N LEU A 169 -10.69 3.55 -5.45
CA LEU A 169 -10.68 2.29 -6.20
C LEU A 169 -11.51 1.17 -5.53
N LEU A 170 -11.76 1.26 -4.24
CA LEU A 170 -12.47 0.25 -3.45
C LEU A 170 -13.77 0.77 -2.81
N TYR A 171 -14.18 2.00 -3.11
CA TYR A 171 -15.29 2.70 -2.44
C TYR A 171 -16.64 2.01 -2.59
N ASP A 172 -16.86 1.33 -3.70
CA ASP A 172 -18.07 0.57 -4.03
C ASP A 172 -17.87 -0.96 -3.99
N GLU A 173 -16.78 -1.44 -3.37
CA GLU A 173 -16.49 -2.87 -3.25
C GLU A 173 -16.81 -3.40 -1.84
N GLY A 174 -18.01 -3.90 -1.65
CA GLY A 174 -18.49 -4.39 -0.35
C GLY A 174 -17.76 -5.63 0.20
N ARG A 175 -16.95 -6.31 -0.61
CA ARG A 175 -16.11 -7.45 -0.21
C ARG A 175 -14.74 -7.01 0.34
N VAL A 176 -14.44 -5.70 0.34
CA VAL A 176 -13.21 -5.15 0.91
C VAL A 176 -13.51 -4.26 2.09
N LEU A 177 -12.90 -4.55 3.24
CA LEU A 177 -12.83 -3.63 4.37
C LEU A 177 -11.55 -2.81 4.26
N LEU A 178 -11.67 -1.51 4.01
CA LEU A 178 -10.55 -0.56 4.05
C LEU A 178 -10.51 0.12 5.42
N ILE A 179 -9.37 0.07 6.06
CA ILE A 179 -9.08 0.77 7.32
C ILE A 179 -7.88 1.67 7.08
N ALA A 180 -8.02 2.97 7.31
CA ALA A 180 -6.95 3.94 7.16
C ALA A 180 -6.76 4.77 8.43
N SER A 181 -5.50 4.98 8.82
CA SER A 181 -5.15 5.89 9.90
C SER A 181 -4.21 6.97 9.36
N GLN A 182 -4.66 8.20 9.35
CA GLN A 182 -3.95 9.31 8.72
C GLN A 182 -3.94 10.55 9.62
N GLN A 183 -2.98 11.45 9.39
CA GLN A 183 -3.04 12.76 10.01
C GLN A 183 -4.13 13.62 9.36
N MET A 184 -4.89 14.34 10.18
CA MET A 184 -5.85 15.32 9.67
C MET A 184 -5.87 16.57 10.57
N PRO A 185 -5.78 17.81 10.01
CA PRO A 185 -5.65 18.10 8.57
C PRO A 185 -4.26 17.79 8.00
N LEU A 186 -4.23 17.23 6.79
CA LEU A 186 -3.03 17.01 5.97
C LEU A 186 -3.48 16.85 4.51
N TRP A 187 -2.56 17.01 3.53
CA TRP A 187 -2.80 16.58 2.15
C TRP A 187 -3.12 15.07 2.11
N PRO A 188 -4.01 14.57 1.26
CA PRO A 188 -4.76 15.23 0.19
C PRO A 188 -6.03 15.95 0.65
N GLY A 189 -6.40 15.91 1.92
CA GLY A 189 -7.55 16.61 2.48
C GLY A 189 -8.86 15.80 2.51
N SER A 190 -8.81 14.53 2.07
CA SER A 190 -9.89 13.53 2.16
C SER A 190 -9.65 12.59 3.35
N GLY A 191 -10.53 11.59 3.54
CA GLY A 191 -10.43 10.62 4.62
C GLY A 191 -11.15 11.09 5.89
N GLY A 192 -12.24 11.82 5.73
CA GLY A 192 -13.10 12.19 6.84
C GLY A 192 -13.78 10.96 7.48
N ILE A 193 -14.10 11.06 8.77
CA ILE A 193 -14.74 9.98 9.51
C ILE A 193 -16.09 9.55 8.90
N ASP A 194 -16.73 10.46 8.16
CA ASP A 194 -18.03 10.24 7.51
C ASP A 194 -17.90 9.59 6.12
N GLU A 195 -16.69 9.41 5.62
CA GLU A 195 -16.42 8.73 4.34
C GLU A 195 -16.36 7.21 4.59
N THR A 196 -17.52 6.54 4.59
CA THR A 196 -17.64 5.13 5.00
C THR A 196 -17.78 4.13 3.85
N GLY A 197 -17.73 4.60 2.58
CA GLY A 197 -17.98 3.77 1.39
C GLY A 197 -19.46 3.44 1.20
N VAL A 198 -19.77 2.89 0.03
CA VAL A 198 -21.16 2.56 -0.35
C VAL A 198 -21.77 1.48 0.58
N PHE A 199 -20.93 0.59 1.09
CA PHE A 199 -21.35 -0.58 1.90
C PHE A 199 -20.94 -0.47 3.37
N ASP A 200 -20.59 0.70 3.87
CA ASP A 200 -20.04 0.92 5.22
C ASP A 200 -18.77 0.06 5.48
N THR A 201 -17.94 -0.09 4.48
CA THR A 201 -16.70 -0.88 4.52
C THR A 201 -15.42 -0.05 4.51
N VAL A 202 -15.53 1.28 4.63
CA VAL A 202 -14.39 2.18 4.81
C VAL A 202 -14.39 2.71 6.24
N VAL A 203 -13.25 2.64 6.90
CA VAL A 203 -13.03 3.12 8.27
C VAL A 203 -11.85 4.07 8.26
N ASN A 204 -12.13 5.37 8.25
CA ASN A 204 -11.13 6.42 8.37
C ASN A 204 -10.93 6.80 9.85
N MET A 205 -9.70 6.81 10.30
CA MET A 205 -9.29 7.14 11.67
C MET A 205 -8.37 8.37 11.66
N PRO A 206 -8.93 9.59 11.47
CA PRO A 206 -8.13 10.81 11.47
C PRO A 206 -7.48 11.07 12.83
N LEU A 207 -6.18 11.32 12.82
CA LEU A 207 -5.36 11.63 13.98
C LEU A 207 -4.89 13.09 13.92
N ALA A 208 -4.98 13.79 15.04
CA ALA A 208 -4.50 15.18 15.12
C ALA A 208 -2.97 15.24 14.97
N PRO A 209 -2.40 16.30 14.40
CA PRO A 209 -0.96 16.54 14.41
C PRO A 209 -0.39 16.41 15.84
N GLY A 210 0.78 15.80 15.97
CA GLY A 210 1.41 15.51 17.27
C GLY A 210 0.95 14.21 17.92
N SER A 211 -0.03 13.49 17.35
CA SER A 211 -0.49 12.21 17.89
C SER A 211 0.63 11.17 17.84
N GLY A 212 0.95 10.60 19.02
CA GLY A 212 1.92 9.52 19.17
C GLY A 212 1.26 8.14 19.30
N GLY A 213 2.06 7.14 19.65
CA GLY A 213 1.64 5.74 19.72
C GLY A 213 0.46 5.47 20.66
N VAL A 214 0.26 6.25 21.73
CA VAL A 214 -0.91 6.09 22.63
C VAL A 214 -2.22 6.39 21.88
N ALA A 215 -2.26 7.50 21.13
CA ALA A 215 -3.43 7.87 20.35
C ALA A 215 -3.69 6.85 19.24
N MET A 216 -2.64 6.43 18.53
CA MET A 216 -2.71 5.40 17.51
C MET A 216 -3.30 4.09 18.06
N ARG A 217 -2.72 3.55 19.12
CA ARG A 217 -3.19 2.28 19.75
C ARG A 217 -4.64 2.37 20.16
N ARG A 218 -5.04 3.50 20.77
CA ARG A 218 -6.44 3.73 21.14
C ARG A 218 -7.38 3.70 19.92
N ALA A 219 -6.99 4.32 18.81
CA ALA A 219 -7.79 4.33 17.59
C ALA A 219 -7.94 2.91 17.02
N TYR A 220 -6.84 2.16 16.90
CA TYR A 220 -6.87 0.79 16.39
C TYR A 220 -7.65 -0.16 17.30
N GLU A 221 -7.47 -0.10 18.62
CA GLU A 221 -8.20 -0.94 19.57
C GLU A 221 -9.69 -0.62 19.62
N ALA A 222 -10.07 0.64 19.47
CA ALA A 222 -11.47 1.05 19.56
C ALA A 222 -12.24 0.89 18.24
N GLN A 223 -11.58 0.99 17.09
CA GLN A 223 -12.25 1.03 15.78
C GLN A 223 -11.76 -0.06 14.83
N ALA A 224 -10.46 -0.15 14.55
CA ALA A 224 -9.94 -1.03 13.51
C ALA A 224 -10.09 -2.51 13.86
N PHE A 225 -9.62 -2.94 15.04
CA PHE A 225 -9.61 -4.35 15.40
C PHE A 225 -11.03 -4.94 15.54
N PRO A 226 -12.00 -4.26 16.18
CA PRO A 226 -13.38 -4.74 16.20
C PRO A 226 -14.02 -4.87 14.80
N ARG A 227 -13.69 -3.94 13.88
CA ARG A 227 -14.17 -4.02 12.49
C ARG A 227 -13.56 -5.21 11.75
N LEU A 228 -12.24 -5.47 11.92
CA LEU A 228 -11.59 -6.66 11.37
C LEU A 228 -12.20 -7.95 11.90
N GLU A 229 -12.43 -8.03 13.21
CA GLU A 229 -13.05 -9.19 13.84
C GLU A 229 -14.49 -9.42 13.36
N ALA A 230 -15.27 -8.36 13.20
CA ALA A 230 -16.65 -8.46 12.69
C ALA A 230 -16.69 -8.82 11.19
N PHE A 231 -15.76 -8.28 10.40
CA PHE A 231 -15.71 -8.49 8.95
C PHE A 231 -15.22 -9.89 8.57
N GLN A 232 -14.38 -10.53 9.41
CA GLN A 232 -13.85 -11.88 9.17
C GLN A 232 -13.12 -12.00 7.83
N PRO A 233 -12.06 -11.21 7.56
CA PRO A 233 -11.35 -11.27 6.28
C PRO A 233 -10.64 -12.63 6.12
N GLU A 234 -10.45 -13.04 4.88
CA GLU A 234 -9.70 -14.24 4.48
C GLU A 234 -8.25 -13.94 4.09
N LEU A 235 -7.94 -12.65 3.93
CA LEU A 235 -6.61 -12.09 3.67
C LEU A 235 -6.56 -10.68 4.27
N ILE A 236 -5.43 -10.32 4.88
CA ILE A 236 -5.13 -8.94 5.28
C ILE A 236 -3.99 -8.41 4.40
N ILE A 237 -4.22 -7.27 3.76
CA ILE A 237 -3.21 -6.52 2.99
C ILE A 237 -2.84 -5.30 3.82
N ILE A 238 -1.56 -5.03 3.96
CA ILE A 238 -1.05 -3.85 4.67
C ILE A 238 -0.43 -2.89 3.65
N SER A 239 -1.04 -1.72 3.49
CA SER A 239 -0.44 -0.59 2.80
C SER A 239 0.46 0.14 3.79
N ALA A 240 1.78 -0.09 3.65
CA ALA A 240 2.75 0.22 4.68
C ALA A 240 3.53 1.51 4.36
N GLY A 241 3.02 2.67 4.79
CA GLY A 241 3.77 3.91 4.89
C GLY A 241 4.42 4.06 6.27
N PHE A 242 5.61 4.61 6.34
CA PHE A 242 6.34 4.79 7.61
C PHE A 242 6.59 6.27 7.94
N ASP A 243 5.97 7.17 7.22
CA ASP A 243 6.07 8.61 7.33
C ASP A 243 5.29 9.20 8.53
N ALA A 244 4.49 8.40 9.22
CA ALA A 244 3.99 8.74 10.56
C ALA A 244 5.07 8.69 11.65
N HIS A 245 6.31 8.22 11.33
CA HIS A 245 7.41 8.16 12.29
C HIS A 245 7.91 9.57 12.64
N HIS A 246 8.17 9.83 13.92
CA HIS A 246 8.60 11.15 14.43
C HIS A 246 9.88 11.72 13.76
N ALA A 247 10.68 10.88 13.12
CA ALA A 247 11.89 11.30 12.41
C ALA A 247 11.64 11.57 10.91
N ASP A 248 10.44 11.33 10.39
CA ASP A 248 10.10 11.63 9.02
C ASP A 248 9.68 13.11 8.88
N PRO A 249 10.18 13.84 7.87
CA PRO A 249 9.90 15.25 7.72
C PRO A 249 8.58 15.58 7.02
N LEU A 250 7.84 14.60 6.48
CA LEU A 250 6.67 14.86 5.63
C LEU A 250 5.42 15.24 6.41
N ALA A 251 5.32 14.85 7.69
CA ALA A 251 4.12 15.13 8.49
C ALA A 251 4.44 15.37 9.95
N GLY A 252 3.40 15.48 10.79
CA GLY A 252 3.52 15.86 12.19
C GLY A 252 3.05 14.79 13.19
N LEU A 253 2.84 13.53 12.77
CA LEU A 253 2.62 12.45 13.73
C LEU A 253 3.93 12.08 14.44
N ASN A 254 3.81 11.51 15.64
CA ASN A 254 4.96 11.20 16.49
C ASN A 254 5.00 9.70 16.85
N TRP A 255 4.88 8.83 15.85
CA TRP A 255 5.04 7.41 16.08
C TRP A 255 6.51 7.02 16.17
N SER A 256 6.80 6.03 16.99
CA SER A 256 8.12 5.43 17.13
C SER A 256 8.21 4.11 16.35
N THR A 257 9.42 3.62 16.14
CA THR A 257 9.64 2.27 15.58
C THR A 257 8.88 1.18 16.37
N ASP A 258 8.79 1.32 17.71
CA ASP A 258 8.05 0.36 18.54
C ASP A 258 6.53 0.44 18.35
N ASP A 259 6.00 1.58 17.90
CA ASP A 259 4.58 1.72 17.58
C ASP A 259 4.25 0.97 16.29
N PHE A 260 5.06 1.10 15.25
CA PHE A 260 4.92 0.30 14.02
C PHE A 260 5.08 -1.20 14.30
N ARG A 261 6.05 -1.57 15.15
CA ARG A 261 6.22 -2.97 15.58
C ARG A 261 4.96 -3.48 16.28
N TRP A 262 4.44 -2.73 17.24
CA TRP A 262 3.22 -3.09 17.98
C TRP A 262 2.03 -3.29 17.00
N LEU A 263 1.82 -2.34 16.10
CA LEU A 263 0.72 -2.41 15.15
C LEU A 263 0.83 -3.64 14.24
N THR A 264 2.00 -3.85 13.65
CA THR A 264 2.26 -5.01 12.78
C THR A 264 2.06 -6.33 13.52
N MET A 265 2.57 -6.45 14.75
CA MET A 265 2.38 -7.64 15.58
C MET A 265 0.90 -7.90 15.88
N ARG A 266 0.11 -6.86 16.17
CA ARG A 266 -1.33 -6.98 16.44
C ARG A 266 -2.09 -7.42 15.18
N LEU A 267 -1.79 -6.84 14.03
CA LEU A 267 -2.39 -7.24 12.74
C LEU A 267 -2.04 -8.69 12.39
N CYS A 268 -0.78 -9.10 12.56
CA CYS A 268 -0.37 -10.49 12.34
C CYS A 268 -1.05 -11.47 13.32
N ALA A 269 -1.23 -11.07 14.58
CA ALA A 269 -1.92 -11.90 15.56
C ALA A 269 -3.41 -12.07 15.20
N LEU A 270 -4.08 -10.99 14.79
CA LEU A 270 -5.46 -11.05 14.28
C LEU A 270 -5.56 -11.92 13.02
N ALA A 271 -4.64 -11.74 12.07
CA ALA A 271 -4.58 -12.58 10.88
C ALA A 271 -4.43 -14.08 11.22
N GLY A 272 -3.67 -14.40 12.29
CA GLY A 272 -3.54 -15.78 12.80
C GLY A 272 -4.86 -16.40 13.18
N GLY A 273 -5.74 -15.63 13.83
CA GLY A 273 -7.07 -16.07 14.21
C GLY A 273 -8.11 -16.02 13.10
N LEU A 274 -8.07 -15.00 12.25
CA LEU A 274 -9.09 -14.72 11.25
C LEU A 274 -8.83 -15.43 9.90
N CYS A 275 -7.60 -15.40 9.41
CA CYS A 275 -7.27 -15.81 8.06
C CYS A 275 -6.00 -16.70 7.97
N LYS A 276 -5.76 -17.53 8.97
CA LYS A 276 -4.64 -18.48 9.02
C LYS A 276 -3.25 -17.82 8.89
N GLY A 277 -3.13 -16.54 9.28
CA GLY A 277 -1.91 -15.77 9.20
C GLY A 277 -1.58 -15.23 7.79
N ARG A 278 -2.54 -15.19 6.88
CA ARG A 278 -2.38 -14.65 5.53
C ARG A 278 -2.26 -13.13 5.58
N VAL A 279 -1.04 -12.62 5.34
CA VAL A 279 -0.72 -11.19 5.31
C VAL A 279 0.17 -10.89 4.11
N VAL A 280 -0.14 -9.83 3.38
CA VAL A 280 0.66 -9.28 2.27
C VAL A 280 0.98 -7.83 2.54
#